data_7dc591ad0b42daffd0d3b691df34d148
#
_entry.id   7dc591ad0b42daffd0d3b691df34d148
#
_cell.length_a   1.000
_cell.length_b   1.000
_cell.length_c   1.000
_cell.angle_alpha   90.00
_cell.angle_beta   90.00
_cell.angle_gamma   90.00
#
_symmetry.space_group_name_H-M   'P 1'
#
loop_
_entity.id
_entity.type
_entity.pdbx_description
1 polymer ?
#
loop_
_entity_poly.entity_id
_entity_poly.type
_entity_poly.pdbx_seq_one_letter_code
_entity_poly.pdbx_strand_id
1 'polypeptide(L)'
;RGRIYLIKDMLENNKPANEKIVKHIDRCLSCYSCMTTCPSGVNYMHLIDHGRRHIEKTYKRSFSDRLVRNFLSIVLSKSINFRVVAFLTKFIKPFSFFFPSKLREMINLMPGKFPAKTLPKKRIYTTRNKKKPVARVALLTGCVQKVISPQINEATIRLLNRHNIEVVVLKG
;
A
#
# COMPACT_ATOMS: atom_id res chain seq x y z
N ARG A 1 -17.15 6.39 -14.45
CA ARG A 1 -17.95 7.65 -14.50
C ARG A 1 -18.62 7.96 -13.15
N GLY A 2 -19.31 7.02 -12.48
CA GLY A 2 -20.09 7.31 -11.26
C GLY A 2 -19.29 7.94 -10.12
N ARG A 3 -18.06 7.47 -9.84
CA ARG A 3 -17.22 8.06 -8.77
C ARG A 3 -16.81 9.51 -9.07
N ILE A 4 -16.50 9.82 -10.32
CA ILE A 4 -16.17 11.20 -10.76
C ILE A 4 -17.35 12.12 -10.47
N TYR A 5 -18.55 11.67 -10.84
CA TYR A 5 -19.77 12.46 -10.63
C TYR A 5 -20.06 12.69 -9.14
N LEU A 6 -19.92 11.65 -8.30
CA LEU A 6 -20.09 11.77 -6.85
C LEU A 6 -19.11 12.75 -6.22
N ILE A 7 -17.85 12.72 -6.64
CA ILE A 7 -16.82 13.64 -6.13
C ILE A 7 -17.13 15.07 -6.62
N LYS A 8 -17.48 15.23 -7.90
CA LYS A 8 -17.85 16.51 -8.48
C LYS A 8 -19.01 17.14 -7.70
N ASP A 9 -20.14 16.44 -7.56
CA ASP A 9 -21.32 16.95 -6.82
C ASP A 9 -20.98 17.33 -5.37
N MET A 10 -20.17 16.51 -4.70
CA MET A 10 -19.75 16.77 -3.33
C MET A 10 -18.87 18.02 -3.21
N LEU A 11 -17.91 18.21 -4.11
CA LEU A 11 -16.95 19.31 -4.04
C LEU A 11 -17.54 20.64 -4.55
N GLU A 12 -18.26 20.64 -5.67
CA GLU A 12 -18.85 21.85 -6.26
C GLU A 12 -19.96 22.44 -5.37
N ASN A 13 -20.77 21.56 -4.76
CA ASN A 13 -21.85 21.99 -3.87
C ASN A 13 -21.42 22.08 -2.39
N ASN A 14 -20.14 21.87 -2.09
CA ASN A 14 -19.59 21.84 -0.73
C ASN A 14 -20.42 21.00 0.27
N LYS A 15 -21.02 19.91 -0.22
CA LYS A 15 -21.88 19.03 0.57
C LYS A 15 -21.03 18.14 1.51
N PRO A 16 -21.47 17.92 2.75
CA PRO A 16 -20.82 16.92 3.59
C PRO A 16 -20.93 15.53 2.96
N ALA A 17 -19.89 14.73 3.11
CA ALA A 17 -19.91 13.36 2.61
C ALA A 17 -20.93 12.51 3.36
N ASN A 18 -21.72 11.73 2.63
CA ASN A 18 -22.66 10.76 3.20
C ASN A 18 -22.09 9.33 3.08
N GLU A 19 -22.70 8.38 3.79
CA GLU A 19 -22.27 7.00 3.82
C GLU A 19 -22.15 6.37 2.42
N LYS A 20 -23.09 6.67 1.53
CA LYS A 20 -23.09 6.15 0.16
C LYS A 20 -21.87 6.64 -0.63
N ILE A 21 -21.54 7.91 -0.55
CA ILE A 21 -20.36 8.49 -1.21
C ILE A 21 -19.10 7.86 -0.63
N VAL A 22 -18.97 7.84 0.70
CA VAL A 22 -17.82 7.26 1.41
C VAL A 22 -17.60 5.80 1.01
N LYS A 23 -18.64 4.98 0.99
CA LYS A 23 -18.57 3.58 0.56
C LYS A 23 -18.00 3.41 -0.84
N HIS A 24 -18.42 4.25 -1.80
CA HIS A 24 -17.92 4.14 -3.17
C HIS A 24 -16.49 4.67 -3.35
N ILE A 25 -16.12 5.72 -2.61
CA ILE A 25 -14.77 6.31 -2.67
C ILE A 25 -13.75 5.45 -1.93
N ASP A 26 -14.08 4.91 -0.76
CA ASP A 26 -13.21 4.04 0.01
C ASP A 26 -12.92 2.71 -0.70
N ARG A 27 -13.84 2.21 -1.53
CA ARG A 27 -13.63 1.03 -2.38
C ARG A 27 -12.73 1.28 -3.59
N CYS A 28 -12.23 2.49 -3.79
CA CYS A 28 -11.27 2.78 -4.84
C CYS A 28 -9.86 2.36 -4.40
N LEU A 29 -9.22 1.44 -5.14
CA LEU A 29 -7.86 0.98 -4.87
C LEU A 29 -6.78 1.95 -5.36
N SER A 30 -7.15 3.07 -5.99
CA SER A 30 -6.21 4.02 -6.61
C SER A 30 -5.24 3.36 -7.60
N CYS A 31 -5.69 2.33 -8.32
CA CYS A 31 -4.90 1.66 -9.34
C CYS A 31 -4.77 2.48 -10.65
N TYR A 32 -5.56 3.52 -10.79
CA TYR A 32 -5.59 4.48 -11.91
C TYR A 32 -5.80 3.90 -13.32
N SER A 33 -6.09 2.62 -13.46
CA SER A 33 -6.39 1.99 -14.76
C SER A 33 -7.54 2.66 -15.52
N CYS A 34 -8.47 3.32 -14.79
CA CYS A 34 -9.54 4.10 -15.39
C CYS A 34 -9.08 5.42 -16.03
N MET A 35 -7.85 5.90 -15.75
CA MET A 35 -7.33 7.14 -16.35
C MET A 35 -6.89 6.90 -17.79
N THR A 36 -6.18 5.81 -18.03
CA THR A 36 -5.66 5.47 -19.37
C THR A 36 -6.76 5.16 -20.38
N THR A 37 -7.90 4.67 -19.90
CA THR A 37 -9.07 4.34 -20.72
C THR A 37 -10.13 5.44 -20.77
N CYS A 38 -9.88 6.58 -20.14
CA CYS A 38 -10.86 7.68 -20.07
C CYS A 38 -10.82 8.53 -21.35
N PRO A 39 -11.85 8.52 -22.20
CA PRO A 39 -11.86 9.31 -23.43
C PRO A 39 -11.90 10.81 -23.17
N SER A 40 -12.38 11.24 -21.97
CA SER A 40 -12.46 12.65 -21.57
C SER A 40 -11.17 13.17 -20.90
N GLY A 41 -10.11 12.37 -20.81
CA GLY A 41 -8.83 12.79 -20.24
C GLY A 41 -8.88 13.26 -18.78
N VAL A 42 -9.86 12.84 -17.98
CA VAL A 42 -10.02 13.29 -16.59
C VAL A 42 -8.84 12.83 -15.74
N ASN A 43 -8.15 13.78 -15.08
CA ASN A 43 -7.11 13.48 -14.11
C ASN A 43 -7.74 12.97 -12.79
N TYR A 44 -8.08 11.69 -12.79
CA TYR A 44 -8.76 11.06 -11.67
C TYR A 44 -7.89 10.97 -10.40
N MET A 45 -6.57 10.96 -10.55
CA MET A 45 -5.63 10.90 -9.42
C MET A 45 -5.83 12.10 -8.48
N HIS A 46 -5.78 13.31 -9.01
CA HIS A 46 -6.01 14.50 -8.20
C HIS A 46 -7.44 14.58 -7.67
N LEU A 47 -8.41 14.17 -8.50
CA LEU A 47 -9.81 14.21 -8.11
C LEU A 47 -10.11 13.30 -6.91
N ILE A 48 -9.59 12.07 -6.90
CA ILE A 48 -9.80 11.12 -5.79
C ILE A 48 -9.11 11.59 -4.51
N ASP A 49 -7.95 12.23 -4.61
CA ASP A 49 -7.22 12.74 -3.45
C ASP A 49 -7.97 13.93 -2.80
N HIS A 50 -8.51 14.84 -3.61
CA HIS A 50 -9.37 15.92 -3.13
C HIS A 50 -10.64 15.37 -2.49
N GLY A 51 -11.30 14.41 -3.13
CA GLY A 51 -12.50 13.76 -2.59
C GLY A 51 -12.26 13.08 -1.25
N ARG A 52 -11.15 12.33 -1.11
CA ARG A 52 -10.77 11.69 0.16
C ARG A 52 -10.48 12.71 1.26
N ARG A 53 -9.76 13.79 0.93
CA ARG A 53 -9.47 14.86 1.89
C ARG A 53 -10.75 15.52 2.39
N HIS A 54 -11.71 15.78 1.51
CA HIS A 54 -13.02 16.33 1.87
C HIS A 54 -13.81 15.37 2.78
N ILE A 55 -13.81 14.06 2.46
CA ILE A 55 -14.45 13.04 3.28
C ILE A 55 -13.86 13.02 4.70
N GLU A 56 -12.53 13.01 4.83
CA GLU A 56 -11.89 12.99 6.16
C GLU A 56 -12.22 14.25 6.99
N LYS A 57 -12.52 15.39 6.35
CA LYS A 57 -12.92 16.62 7.04
C LYS A 57 -14.39 16.63 7.44
N THR A 58 -15.28 16.05 6.63
CA THR A 58 -16.74 16.24 6.76
C THR A 58 -17.47 15.00 7.28
N TYR A 59 -16.89 13.80 7.14
CA TYR A 59 -17.55 12.55 7.51
C TYR A 59 -17.03 11.99 8.84
N LYS A 60 -17.93 11.79 9.78
CA LYS A 60 -17.62 11.12 11.05
C LYS A 60 -17.77 9.60 10.88
N ARG A 61 -16.65 8.89 10.83
CA ARG A 61 -16.61 7.42 10.76
C ARG A 61 -17.08 6.79 12.06
N SER A 62 -17.64 5.58 11.97
CA SER A 62 -18.02 4.79 13.14
C SER A 62 -16.78 4.46 14.01
N PHE A 63 -17.00 4.20 15.27
CA PHE A 63 -15.91 3.87 16.22
C PHE A 63 -15.13 2.63 15.76
N SER A 64 -15.82 1.58 15.33
CA SER A 64 -15.21 0.34 14.82
C SER A 64 -14.32 0.58 13.58
N ASP A 65 -14.78 1.42 12.65
CA ASP A 65 -14.00 1.74 11.45
C ASP A 65 -12.75 2.55 11.79
N ARG A 66 -12.84 3.48 12.73
CA ARG A 66 -11.69 4.24 13.25
C ARG A 66 -10.67 3.31 13.93
N LEU A 67 -11.13 2.40 14.77
CA LEU A 67 -10.26 1.46 15.48
C LEU A 67 -9.48 0.59 14.49
N VAL A 68 -10.16 0.01 13.49
CA VAL A 68 -9.52 -0.80 12.46
C VAL A 68 -8.51 0.02 11.65
N ARG A 69 -8.85 1.24 11.25
CA ARG A 69 -7.95 2.12 10.50
C ARG A 69 -6.70 2.51 11.30
N ASN A 70 -6.87 2.86 12.57
CA ASN A 70 -5.74 3.17 13.46
C ASN A 70 -4.85 1.95 13.66
N PHE A 71 -5.43 0.78 13.90
CA PHE A 71 -4.67 -0.47 14.01
C PHE A 71 -3.87 -0.75 12.74
N LEU A 72 -4.51 -0.67 11.57
CA LEU A 72 -3.83 -0.87 10.30
C LEU A 72 -2.72 0.16 10.05
N SER A 73 -2.94 1.43 10.40
CA SER A 73 -1.92 2.46 10.25
C SER A 73 -0.67 2.18 11.08
N ILE A 74 -0.82 1.71 12.31
CA ILE A 74 0.28 1.34 13.20
C ILE A 74 1.01 0.08 12.69
N VAL A 75 0.25 -0.92 12.25
CA VAL A 75 0.80 -2.20 11.78
C VAL A 75 1.54 -2.04 10.46
N LEU A 76 0.96 -1.31 9.49
CA LEU A 76 1.51 -1.19 8.14
C LEU A 76 2.62 -0.15 8.03
N SER A 77 2.71 0.81 8.97
CA SER A 77 3.73 1.88 8.91
C SER A 77 5.15 1.39 9.24
N LYS A 78 5.28 0.34 10.03
CA LYS A 78 6.59 -0.20 10.44
C LYS A 78 6.71 -1.68 10.11
N SER A 79 7.79 -2.07 9.43
CA SER A 79 8.03 -3.49 9.05
C SER A 79 8.10 -4.43 10.26
N ILE A 80 8.56 -3.92 11.42
CA ILE A 80 8.66 -4.72 12.64
C ILE A 80 7.28 -5.03 13.20
N ASN A 81 6.40 -4.03 13.27
CA ASN A 81 5.02 -4.22 13.74
C ASN A 81 4.28 -5.21 12.85
N PHE A 82 4.42 -5.04 11.54
CA PHE A 82 3.82 -5.95 10.56
C PHE A 82 4.33 -7.38 10.72
N ARG A 83 5.64 -7.56 10.97
CA ARG A 83 6.23 -8.89 11.20
C ARG A 83 5.70 -9.56 12.46
N VAL A 84 5.57 -8.82 13.56
CA VAL A 84 5.01 -9.32 14.83
C VAL A 84 3.56 -9.77 14.62
N VAL A 85 2.73 -8.93 14.00
CA VAL A 85 1.33 -9.28 13.70
C VAL A 85 1.25 -10.48 12.76
N ALA A 86 2.09 -10.52 11.73
CA ALA A 86 2.14 -11.63 10.79
C ALA A 86 2.58 -12.95 11.45
N PHE A 87 3.49 -12.90 12.43
CA PHE A 87 3.86 -14.06 13.22
C PHE A 87 2.72 -14.54 14.12
N LEU A 88 2.04 -13.62 14.80
CA LEU A 88 0.89 -13.93 15.65
C LEU A 88 -0.28 -14.50 14.85
N THR A 89 -0.52 -14.00 13.62
CA THR A 89 -1.57 -14.54 12.75
C THR A 89 -1.36 -16.01 12.39
N LYS A 90 -0.12 -16.52 12.42
CA LYS A 90 0.15 -17.94 12.20
C LYS A 90 -0.51 -18.83 13.27
N PHE A 91 -0.54 -18.38 14.52
CA PHE A 91 -1.19 -19.09 15.62
C PHE A 91 -2.71 -18.89 15.62
N ILE A 92 -3.19 -17.75 15.16
CA ILE A 92 -4.61 -17.41 15.11
C ILE A 92 -5.32 -18.07 13.90
N LYS A 93 -4.57 -18.35 12.84
CA LYS A 93 -5.11 -18.89 11.58
C LYS A 93 -5.97 -20.15 11.75
N PRO A 94 -5.63 -21.17 12.56
CA PRO A 94 -6.48 -22.34 12.78
C PRO A 94 -7.80 -22.00 13.48
N PHE A 95 -7.82 -20.92 14.27
CA PHE A 95 -9.01 -20.43 14.97
C PHE A 95 -9.78 -19.35 14.20
N SER A 96 -9.43 -19.11 12.94
CA SER A 96 -10.03 -18.05 12.12
C SER A 96 -11.54 -18.17 11.95
N PHE A 97 -12.09 -19.37 12.15
CA PHE A 97 -13.54 -19.63 12.09
C PHE A 97 -14.34 -18.85 13.14
N PHE A 98 -13.77 -18.58 14.32
CA PHE A 98 -14.45 -17.83 15.39
C PHE A 98 -14.52 -16.32 15.15
N PHE A 99 -13.82 -15.80 14.13
CA PHE A 99 -13.78 -14.37 13.86
C PHE A 99 -14.85 -13.95 12.82
N PRO A 100 -15.35 -12.69 12.90
CA PRO A 100 -16.23 -12.11 11.89
C PRO A 100 -15.62 -12.23 10.48
N SER A 101 -16.47 -12.35 9.45
CA SER A 101 -16.08 -12.61 8.06
C SER A 101 -14.94 -11.69 7.56
N LYS A 102 -15.02 -10.38 7.86
CA LYS A 102 -13.98 -9.40 7.46
C LYS A 102 -12.62 -9.69 8.06
N LEU A 103 -12.55 -10.04 9.34
CA LEU A 103 -11.29 -10.37 10.01
C LEU A 103 -10.76 -11.73 9.55
N ARG A 104 -11.62 -12.72 9.33
CA ARG A 104 -11.27 -14.03 8.80
C ARG A 104 -10.61 -13.92 7.43
N GLU A 105 -11.16 -13.11 6.53
CA GLU A 105 -10.57 -12.88 5.22
C GLU A 105 -9.19 -12.20 5.32
N MET A 106 -9.02 -11.21 6.20
CA MET A 106 -7.73 -10.57 6.46
C MET A 106 -6.69 -11.56 7.00
N ILE A 107 -7.07 -12.44 7.93
CA ILE A 107 -6.20 -13.50 8.48
C ILE A 107 -5.82 -14.50 7.37
N ASN A 108 -6.77 -14.87 6.51
CA ASN A 108 -6.53 -15.83 5.43
C ASN A 108 -5.65 -15.28 4.31
N LEU A 109 -5.64 -13.96 4.09
CA LEU A 109 -4.73 -13.29 3.15
C LEU A 109 -3.27 -13.36 3.58
N MET A 110 -2.98 -13.60 4.88
CA MET A 110 -1.60 -13.72 5.33
C MET A 110 -0.98 -15.03 4.83
N PRO A 111 0.24 -14.97 4.24
CA PRO A 111 0.93 -16.16 3.77
C PRO A 111 1.23 -17.11 4.92
N GLY A 112 1.06 -18.40 4.70
CA GLY A 112 1.33 -19.43 5.71
C GLY A 112 2.82 -19.61 6.05
N LYS A 113 3.71 -19.26 5.10
CA LYS A 113 5.15 -19.29 5.26
C LYS A 113 5.73 -17.93 4.93
N PHE A 114 6.47 -17.34 5.84
CA PHE A 114 7.22 -16.11 5.58
C PHE A 114 8.60 -16.48 5.05
N PRO A 115 9.07 -15.86 3.97
CA PRO A 115 10.43 -16.09 3.48
C PRO A 115 11.45 -15.72 4.57
N ALA A 116 12.56 -16.45 4.60
CA ALA A 116 13.67 -16.11 5.46
C ALA A 116 14.07 -14.63 5.24
N LYS A 117 14.61 -14.00 6.29
CA LYS A 117 14.96 -12.58 6.29
C LYS A 117 16.12 -12.33 5.31
N THR A 118 15.80 -12.18 4.04
CA THR A 118 16.73 -11.80 2.97
C THR A 118 16.68 -10.28 2.76
N LEU A 119 16.96 -9.53 3.82
CA LEU A 119 17.17 -8.09 3.64
C LEU A 119 18.55 -7.90 3.02
N PRO A 120 18.67 -7.01 2.03
CA PRO A 120 19.96 -6.62 1.52
C PRO A 120 20.85 -6.19 2.70
N LYS A 121 21.95 -6.91 2.91
CA LYS A 121 22.89 -6.66 4.02
C LYS A 121 23.64 -5.32 3.83
N LYS A 122 23.75 -4.85 2.60
CA LYS A 122 24.49 -3.64 2.23
C LYS A 122 23.52 -2.49 1.97
N ARG A 123 23.96 -1.27 2.27
CA ARG A 123 23.23 -0.05 1.93
C ARG A 123 23.42 0.36 0.47
N ILE A 124 24.59 0.07 -0.08
CA ILE A 124 24.96 0.43 -1.45
C ILE A 124 25.32 -0.85 -2.19
N TYR A 125 24.68 -1.04 -3.30
CA TYR A 125 24.93 -2.13 -4.24
C TYR A 125 25.56 -1.55 -5.49
N THR A 126 26.86 -1.69 -5.58
CA THR A 126 27.64 -1.30 -6.76
C THR A 126 27.56 -2.37 -7.82
N THR A 127 27.76 -1.96 -9.06
CA THR A 127 27.78 -2.87 -10.21
C THR A 127 28.99 -3.82 -10.14
N ARG A 128 28.85 -5.01 -10.72
CA ARG A 128 29.96 -5.97 -10.85
C ARG A 128 31.08 -5.49 -11.78
N ASN A 129 30.75 -4.64 -12.74
CA ASN A 129 31.73 -4.06 -13.67
C ASN A 129 32.48 -2.91 -12.98
N LYS A 130 33.81 -2.93 -13.04
CA LYS A 130 34.71 -1.86 -12.56
C LYS A 130 34.50 -0.51 -13.27
N LYS A 131 33.59 -0.43 -14.24
CA LYS A 131 33.21 0.81 -14.96
C LYS A 131 32.38 1.71 -14.05
N LYS A 132 32.50 3.03 -14.20
CA LYS A 132 31.65 4.00 -13.51
C LYS A 132 30.18 3.67 -13.76
N PRO A 133 29.32 3.72 -12.72
CA PRO A 133 27.90 3.48 -12.90
C PRO A 133 27.29 4.55 -13.81
N VAL A 134 26.39 4.12 -14.68
CA VAL A 134 25.66 5.02 -15.59
C VAL A 134 24.73 5.94 -14.82
N ALA A 135 24.14 5.42 -13.75
CA ALA A 135 23.24 6.17 -12.87
C ALA A 135 23.28 5.62 -11.45
N ARG A 136 22.86 6.43 -10.49
CA ARG A 136 22.62 6.04 -9.11
C ARG A 136 21.14 6.24 -8.77
N VAL A 137 20.49 5.21 -8.24
CA VAL A 137 19.07 5.25 -7.88
C VAL A 137 18.87 4.89 -6.41
N ALA A 138 17.88 5.53 -5.78
CA ALA A 138 17.44 5.19 -4.44
C ALA A 138 16.28 4.19 -4.50
N LEU A 139 16.45 3.02 -3.87
CA LEU A 139 15.40 2.02 -3.75
C LEU A 139 14.61 2.22 -2.46
N LEU A 140 13.34 2.59 -2.61
CA LEU A 140 12.38 2.64 -1.51
C LEU A 140 11.81 1.24 -1.29
N THR A 141 12.10 0.66 -0.14
CA THR A 141 11.61 -0.67 0.20
C THR A 141 10.33 -0.57 1.03
N GLY A 142 9.23 -1.12 0.52
CA GLY A 142 7.93 -1.10 1.22
C GLY A 142 7.96 -1.89 2.54
N CYS A 143 7.31 -1.36 3.59
CA CYS A 143 7.29 -1.99 4.92
C CYS A 143 6.71 -3.41 4.90
N VAL A 144 5.62 -3.62 4.19
CA VAL A 144 4.96 -4.92 4.01
C VAL A 144 5.74 -5.83 3.08
N GLN A 145 6.25 -5.29 1.96
CA GLN A 145 7.01 -6.04 0.96
C GLN A 145 8.29 -6.66 1.54
N LYS A 146 8.98 -5.95 2.44
CA LYS A 146 10.16 -6.48 3.16
C LYS A 146 9.85 -7.76 3.94
N VAL A 147 8.61 -7.96 4.35
CA VAL A 147 8.20 -9.11 5.16
C VAL A 147 7.60 -10.22 4.31
N ILE A 148 6.72 -9.88 3.37
CA ILE A 148 6.00 -10.88 2.55
C ILE A 148 6.84 -11.37 1.38
N SER A 149 7.54 -10.47 0.68
CA SER A 149 8.21 -10.79 -0.59
C SER A 149 9.54 -10.04 -0.74
N PRO A 150 10.54 -10.27 0.14
CA PRO A 150 11.84 -9.59 0.06
C PRO A 150 12.59 -9.88 -1.24
N GLN A 151 12.32 -11.03 -1.88
CA GLN A 151 12.92 -11.45 -3.15
C GLN A 151 12.65 -10.46 -4.30
N ILE A 152 11.56 -9.69 -4.24
CA ILE A 152 11.27 -8.67 -5.26
C ILE A 152 12.32 -7.57 -5.24
N ASN A 153 12.67 -7.07 -4.04
CA ASN A 153 13.71 -6.04 -3.90
C ASN A 153 15.08 -6.57 -4.36
N GLU A 154 15.40 -7.83 -4.04
CA GLU A 154 16.65 -8.46 -4.49
C GLU A 154 16.71 -8.60 -6.02
N ALA A 155 15.58 -9.01 -6.63
CA ALA A 155 15.49 -9.10 -8.09
C ALA A 155 15.67 -7.74 -8.75
N THR A 156 15.05 -6.70 -8.18
CA THR A 156 15.19 -5.31 -8.64
C THR A 156 16.65 -4.85 -8.56
N ILE A 157 17.33 -5.08 -7.44
CA ILE A 157 18.75 -4.73 -7.28
C ILE A 157 19.59 -5.47 -8.30
N ARG A 158 19.40 -6.79 -8.49
CA ARG A 158 20.14 -7.57 -9.48
C ARG A 158 19.93 -7.06 -10.90
N LEU A 159 18.68 -6.70 -11.25
CA LEU A 159 18.34 -6.18 -12.57
C LEU A 159 19.04 -4.84 -12.83
N LEU A 160 18.92 -3.89 -11.90
CA LEU A 160 19.54 -2.57 -12.03
C LEU A 160 21.07 -2.66 -12.10
N ASN A 161 21.68 -3.52 -11.27
CA ASN A 161 23.12 -3.72 -11.32
C ASN A 161 23.62 -4.35 -12.64
N ARG A 162 22.80 -5.19 -13.31
CA ARG A 162 23.12 -5.70 -14.67
C ARG A 162 23.17 -4.59 -15.69
N HIS A 163 22.35 -3.55 -15.52
CA HIS A 163 22.33 -2.37 -16.38
C HIS A 163 23.33 -1.29 -15.94
N ASN A 164 24.34 -1.64 -15.12
CA ASN A 164 25.37 -0.74 -14.61
C ASN A 164 24.81 0.46 -13.81
N ILE A 165 23.68 0.26 -13.11
CA ILE A 165 23.09 1.24 -12.23
C ILE A 165 23.43 0.89 -10.77
N GLU A 166 23.96 1.86 -10.03
CA GLU A 166 24.20 1.72 -8.59
C GLU A 166 22.91 1.92 -7.81
N VAL A 167 22.63 1.00 -6.87
CA VAL A 167 21.40 1.03 -6.06
C VAL A 167 21.71 1.35 -4.62
N VAL A 168 21.11 2.41 -4.10
CA VAL A 168 21.18 2.81 -2.69
C VAL A 168 19.87 2.45 -2.00
N VAL A 169 19.93 1.57 -1.00
CA VAL A 169 18.75 1.19 -0.21
C VAL A 169 18.61 2.15 0.97
N LEU A 170 17.51 2.88 1.01
CA LEU A 170 17.23 3.81 2.10
C LEU A 170 16.79 3.05 3.36
N LYS A 171 17.18 3.58 4.55
CA LYS A 171 16.62 3.11 5.82
C LYS A 171 15.19 3.65 5.93
N GLY A 172 14.22 2.78 6.04
CA GLY A 172 12.86 3.06 6.46
C GLY A 172 12.60 2.43 7.81
#